data_036f8c4631bd7e685acf2449a2f73b0b
#
_entry.id   036f8c4631bd7e685acf2449a2f73b0b
#
_cell.length_a   1.000
_cell.length_b   1.000
_cell.length_c   1.000
_cell.angle_alpha   90.00
_cell.angle_beta   90.00
_cell.angle_gamma   90.00
#
_symmetry.space_group_name_H-M   'P 1'
#
loop_
_entity.id
_entity.type
_entity.pdbx_description
1 polymer ?
#
loop_
_entity_poly.entity_id
_entity_poly.type
_entity_poly.pdbx_seq_one_letter_code
_entity_poly.pdbx_strand_id
1 'polypeptide(L)'
;MTTPVLRATPELVAIAWLKTVVGDRVATMLPKPGADGTLSWADGGFVTLVGAGGTPNLYVPLRDPVMGVDCWAVNPGSQKPPWDKAAMLAEAIQAACYDHPAIPKTVTLPTGYPAARVLSAYTTGEHRRITDDASSYARYSIPGLVVVWTEVTP
;
A
#
# COMPACT_ATOMS: atom_id res chain seq x y z
N MET A 1 1.61 -0.11 -36.81
CA MET A 1 1.12 -0.45 -35.46
C MET A 1 1.99 0.26 -34.45
N THR A 2 1.39 1.11 -33.61
CA THR A 2 2.12 1.81 -32.58
C THR A 2 2.27 0.94 -31.34
N THR A 3 3.46 0.93 -30.73
CA THR A 3 3.68 0.26 -29.47
C THR A 3 2.88 0.97 -28.37
N PRO A 4 2.12 0.24 -27.53
CA PRO A 4 1.42 0.87 -26.43
C PRO A 4 2.38 1.60 -25.51
N VAL A 5 2.01 2.80 -25.12
CA VAL A 5 2.80 3.58 -24.16
C VAL A 5 2.37 3.19 -22.76
N LEU A 6 3.30 2.66 -21.97
CA LEU A 6 3.03 2.35 -20.57
C LEU A 6 2.99 3.63 -19.75
N ARG A 7 2.03 3.69 -18.85
CA ARG A 7 1.84 4.83 -17.95
C ARG A 7 1.93 4.35 -16.51
N ALA A 8 2.49 5.19 -15.64
CA ALA A 8 2.43 4.94 -14.21
C ALA A 8 0.98 4.91 -13.77
N THR A 9 0.64 3.92 -12.94
CA THR A 9 -0.71 3.79 -12.40
C THR A 9 -0.72 4.08 -10.90
N PRO A 10 -1.85 4.54 -10.34
CA PRO A 10 -1.94 4.81 -8.91
C PRO A 10 -1.54 3.64 -8.02
N GLU A 11 -1.95 2.42 -8.38
CA GLU A 11 -1.61 1.23 -7.58
C GLU A 11 -0.11 0.93 -7.62
N LEU A 12 0.52 1.02 -8.80
CA LEU A 12 1.97 0.80 -8.93
C LEU A 12 2.76 1.83 -8.12
N VAL A 13 2.35 3.10 -8.17
CA VAL A 13 3.03 4.16 -7.44
C VAL A 13 2.85 4.00 -5.93
N ALA A 14 1.64 3.67 -5.48
CA ALA A 14 1.38 3.45 -4.06
C ALA A 14 2.17 2.24 -3.54
N ILE A 15 2.23 1.15 -4.29
CA ILE A 15 3.05 -0.02 -3.93
C ILE A 15 4.52 0.37 -3.83
N ALA A 16 5.04 1.10 -4.82
CA ALA A 16 6.44 1.51 -4.83
C ALA A 16 6.77 2.40 -3.63
N TRP A 17 5.88 3.32 -3.27
CA TRP A 17 6.08 4.15 -2.09
C TRP A 17 6.00 3.33 -0.80
N LEU A 18 5.01 2.44 -0.68
CA LEU A 18 4.85 1.61 0.51
C LEU A 18 6.02 0.63 0.69
N LYS A 19 6.67 0.21 -0.39
CA LYS A 19 7.90 -0.59 -0.28
C LYS A 19 9.01 0.14 0.47
N THR A 20 9.03 1.46 0.42
CA THR A 20 9.99 2.24 1.20
C THR A 20 9.65 2.28 2.69
N VAL A 21 8.42 1.91 3.05
CA VAL A 21 7.92 1.91 4.44
C VAL A 21 7.92 0.52 5.05
N VAL A 22 7.37 -0.47 4.32
CA VAL A 22 7.15 -1.82 4.84
C VAL A 22 7.97 -2.89 4.11
N GLY A 23 8.82 -2.50 3.16
CA GLY A 23 9.61 -3.46 2.37
C GLY A 23 8.74 -4.21 1.38
N ASP A 24 9.12 -5.43 1.06
CA ASP A 24 8.45 -6.23 0.02
C ASP A 24 7.10 -6.82 0.46
N ARG A 25 6.60 -6.41 1.62
CA ARG A 25 5.38 -6.93 2.22
C ARG A 25 4.13 -6.16 1.78
N VAL A 26 4.06 -5.78 0.51
CA VAL A 26 2.94 -5.02 -0.04
C VAL A 26 2.61 -5.48 -1.45
N ALA A 27 1.31 -5.66 -1.73
CA ALA A 27 0.80 -6.02 -3.05
C ALA A 27 -0.69 -5.69 -3.12
N THR A 28 -1.31 -6.01 -4.25
CA THR A 28 -2.76 -5.81 -4.41
C THR A 28 -3.58 -6.96 -3.83
N MET A 29 -2.93 -8.09 -3.52
CA MET A 29 -3.61 -9.22 -2.87
C MET A 29 -2.59 -9.99 -2.03
N LEU A 30 -3.10 -10.72 -1.05
CA LEU A 30 -2.27 -11.57 -0.20
C LEU A 30 -1.61 -12.66 -1.03
N PRO A 31 -0.32 -12.98 -0.75
CA PRO A 31 0.32 -14.12 -1.40
C PRO A 31 -0.41 -15.43 -1.05
N LYS A 32 -0.44 -16.35 -2.01
CA LYS A 32 -1.04 -17.66 -1.80
C LYS A 32 -0.22 -18.43 -0.78
N PRO A 33 -0.88 -19.26 0.09
CA PRO A 33 -0.14 -20.16 0.95
C PRO A 33 0.71 -21.14 0.16
N GLY A 34 1.83 -21.57 0.73
CA GLY A 34 2.65 -22.62 0.16
C GLY A 34 1.91 -23.95 0.13
N ALA A 35 2.51 -24.95 -0.54
CA ALA A 35 1.91 -26.28 -0.68
C ALA A 35 1.62 -26.95 0.67
N ASP A 36 2.39 -26.60 1.71
CA ASP A 36 2.23 -27.10 3.08
C ASP A 36 1.34 -26.19 3.95
N GLY A 37 0.70 -25.17 3.36
CA GLY A 37 -0.10 -24.20 4.09
C GLY A 37 0.70 -23.09 4.76
N THR A 38 2.02 -23.06 4.60
CA THR A 38 2.87 -22.03 5.20
C THR A 38 2.65 -20.67 4.52
N LEU A 39 2.55 -19.63 5.36
CA LEU A 39 2.42 -18.24 4.88
C LEU A 39 3.79 -17.56 4.92
N SER A 40 4.27 -17.13 3.76
CA SER A 40 5.58 -16.48 3.63
C SER A 40 5.65 -15.13 4.38
N TRP A 41 4.50 -14.52 4.66
CA TRP A 41 4.41 -13.20 5.31
C TRP A 41 4.08 -13.28 6.79
N ALA A 42 4.06 -14.49 7.39
CA ALA A 42 3.59 -14.69 8.76
C ALA A 42 4.38 -13.88 9.79
N ASP A 43 5.70 -13.76 9.62
CA ASP A 43 6.56 -13.06 10.59
C ASP A 43 6.30 -11.55 10.67
N GLY A 44 6.20 -10.91 9.55
CA GLY A 44 6.15 -9.45 9.48
C GLY A 44 4.78 -8.86 9.16
N GLY A 45 3.82 -9.71 8.82
CA GLY A 45 2.54 -9.27 8.31
C GLY A 45 2.62 -8.88 6.84
N PHE A 46 1.51 -8.38 6.31
CA PHE A 46 1.41 -8.03 4.89
C PHE A 46 0.43 -6.86 4.70
N VAL A 47 0.66 -6.07 3.67
CA VAL A 47 -0.18 -4.93 3.33
C VAL A 47 -0.76 -5.14 1.94
N THR A 48 -2.07 -5.00 1.81
CA THR A 48 -2.75 -5.03 0.51
C THR A 48 -3.40 -3.68 0.26
N LEU A 49 -3.51 -3.31 -1.02
CA LEU A 49 -4.17 -2.07 -1.38
C LEU A 49 -4.99 -2.22 -2.65
N VAL A 50 -5.98 -1.36 -2.78
CA VAL A 50 -6.87 -1.30 -3.93
C VAL A 50 -7.27 0.16 -4.16
N GLY A 51 -7.41 0.55 -5.42
CA GLY A 51 -7.89 1.88 -5.77
C GLY A 51 -9.32 2.08 -5.28
N ALA A 52 -9.55 3.18 -4.55
CA ALA A 52 -10.86 3.53 -4.02
C ALA A 52 -11.45 4.78 -4.68
N GLY A 53 -10.77 5.32 -5.68
CA GLY A 53 -11.27 6.47 -6.44
C GLY A 53 -10.41 7.70 -6.28
N GLY A 54 -11.05 8.85 -6.17
CA GLY A 54 -10.40 10.15 -6.18
C GLY A 54 -10.70 10.88 -7.48
N THR A 55 -10.43 12.17 -7.50
CA THR A 55 -10.68 13.02 -8.66
C THR A 55 -9.35 13.47 -9.25
N PRO A 56 -9.08 13.22 -10.54
CA PRO A 56 -7.86 13.72 -11.17
C PRO A 56 -7.83 15.25 -11.15
N ASN A 57 -6.63 15.81 -11.06
CA ASN A 57 -6.48 17.26 -11.16
C ASN A 57 -6.87 17.73 -12.57
N LEU A 58 -7.67 18.79 -12.64
CA LEU A 58 -8.19 19.27 -13.91
C LEU A 58 -7.15 20.06 -14.73
N TYR A 59 -6.18 20.68 -14.06
CA TYR A 59 -5.30 21.65 -14.68
C TYR A 59 -3.86 21.19 -14.86
N VAL A 60 -3.38 20.28 -14.01
CA VAL A 60 -2.00 19.81 -14.02
C VAL A 60 -1.97 18.29 -13.91
N PRO A 61 -0.91 17.61 -14.42
CA PRO A 61 -0.81 16.15 -14.37
C PRO A 61 -0.42 15.63 -12.99
N LEU A 62 -0.96 16.23 -11.95
CA LEU A 62 -0.77 15.80 -10.57
C LEU A 62 -1.88 14.81 -10.20
N ARG A 63 -1.51 13.69 -9.63
CA ARG A 63 -2.43 12.62 -9.27
C ARG A 63 -2.50 12.50 -7.75
N ASP A 64 -3.71 12.39 -7.24
CA ASP A 64 -3.96 12.19 -5.81
C ASP A 64 -5.06 11.15 -5.58
N PRO A 65 -4.86 9.93 -6.10
CA PRO A 65 -5.83 8.86 -5.95
C PRO A 65 -5.98 8.41 -4.51
N VAL A 66 -7.18 7.98 -4.16
CA VAL A 66 -7.45 7.39 -2.84
C VAL A 66 -7.32 5.88 -2.93
N MET A 67 -6.54 5.31 -2.03
CA MET A 67 -6.32 3.86 -1.96
C MET A 67 -6.89 3.33 -0.65
N GLY A 68 -7.64 2.24 -0.73
CA GLY A 68 -8.00 1.46 0.46
C GLY A 68 -6.85 0.54 0.82
N VAL A 69 -6.39 0.58 2.06
CA VAL A 69 -5.22 -0.20 2.50
C VAL A 69 -5.62 -1.10 3.65
N ASP A 70 -5.25 -2.36 3.57
CA ASP A 70 -5.46 -3.34 4.63
C ASP A 70 -4.12 -3.85 5.13
N CYS A 71 -3.96 -3.85 6.45
CA CYS A 71 -2.78 -4.38 7.13
C CYS A 71 -3.15 -5.70 7.78
N TRP A 72 -2.47 -6.76 7.37
CA TRP A 72 -2.76 -8.13 7.78
C TRP A 72 -1.67 -8.68 8.67
N ALA A 73 -2.06 -9.44 9.67
CA ALA A 73 -1.13 -10.20 10.50
C ALA A 73 -1.74 -11.54 10.87
N VAL A 74 -0.87 -12.52 11.07
CA VAL A 74 -1.27 -13.87 11.44
C VAL A 74 -0.29 -14.41 12.46
N ASN A 75 -0.81 -15.27 13.36
CA ASN A 75 0.02 -16.02 14.29
C ASN A 75 -0.18 -17.51 14.00
N PRO A 76 0.74 -18.16 13.26
CA PRO A 76 0.56 -19.56 12.86
C PRO A 76 0.47 -20.53 14.04
N GLY A 77 1.05 -20.17 15.19
CA GLY A 77 1.03 -20.99 16.39
C GLY A 77 -0.23 -20.84 17.24
N SER A 78 -1.17 -20.02 16.83
CA SER A 78 -2.36 -19.71 17.61
C SER A 78 -3.52 -19.35 16.70
N GLN A 79 -4.73 -19.66 17.13
CA GLN A 79 -5.94 -19.22 16.42
C GLN A 79 -6.36 -17.80 16.84
N LYS A 80 -5.65 -17.21 17.78
CA LYS A 80 -5.95 -15.85 18.25
C LYS A 80 -5.29 -14.84 17.30
N PRO A 81 -6.08 -13.94 16.69
CA PRO A 81 -5.51 -12.94 15.77
C PRO A 81 -4.54 -11.99 16.49
N PRO A 82 -3.35 -11.74 15.92
CA PRO A 82 -2.39 -10.82 16.53
C PRO A 82 -2.72 -9.36 16.18
N TRP A 83 -3.72 -8.79 16.84
CA TRP A 83 -4.22 -7.46 16.55
C TRP A 83 -3.14 -6.38 16.66
N ASP A 84 -2.27 -6.49 17.65
CA ASP A 84 -1.20 -5.50 17.84
C ASP A 84 -0.24 -5.45 16.65
N LYS A 85 0.05 -6.60 16.08
CA LYS A 85 0.96 -6.69 14.93
C LYS A 85 0.37 -6.01 13.69
N ALA A 86 -0.91 -6.23 13.43
CA ALA A 86 -1.60 -5.56 12.32
C ALA A 86 -1.72 -4.06 12.58
N ALA A 87 -2.02 -3.66 13.82
CA ALA A 87 -2.09 -2.25 14.19
C ALA A 87 -0.74 -1.55 14.02
N MET A 88 0.36 -2.22 14.35
CA MET A 88 1.70 -1.65 14.19
C MET A 88 2.06 -1.40 12.73
N LEU A 89 1.58 -2.24 11.82
CA LEU A 89 1.75 -1.98 10.38
C LEU A 89 1.00 -0.72 9.97
N ALA A 90 -0.25 -0.57 10.41
CA ALA A 90 -1.04 0.62 10.11
C ALA A 90 -0.39 1.88 10.70
N GLU A 91 0.11 1.79 11.93
CA GLU A 91 0.81 2.90 12.58
C GLU A 91 2.10 3.27 11.84
N ALA A 92 2.83 2.28 11.32
CA ALA A 92 4.05 2.54 10.55
C ALA A 92 3.74 3.33 9.27
N ILE A 93 2.65 2.99 8.59
CA ILE A 93 2.22 3.72 7.40
C ILE A 93 1.78 5.14 7.78
N GLN A 94 1.02 5.28 8.86
CA GLN A 94 0.58 6.57 9.35
C GLN A 94 1.75 7.46 9.73
N ALA A 95 2.74 6.90 10.44
CA ALA A 95 3.94 7.63 10.83
C ALA A 95 4.75 8.08 9.61
N ALA A 96 4.84 7.23 8.57
CA ALA A 96 5.54 7.59 7.35
C ALA A 96 4.90 8.78 6.64
N CYS A 97 3.59 8.94 6.76
CA CYS A 97 2.88 10.10 6.19
C CYS A 97 3.29 11.41 6.85
N TYR A 98 3.75 11.39 8.09
CA TYR A 98 4.22 12.58 8.79
C TYR A 98 5.70 12.88 8.59
N ASP A 99 6.45 11.99 7.96
CA ASP A 99 7.87 12.21 7.68
C ASP A 99 8.02 13.05 6.41
N HIS A 100 7.61 14.31 6.51
CA HIS A 100 7.58 15.22 5.37
C HIS A 100 8.93 15.41 4.67
N PRO A 101 10.07 15.43 5.38
CA PRO A 101 11.36 15.54 4.69
C PRO A 101 11.71 14.33 3.84
N ALA A 102 11.22 13.15 4.18
CA ALA A 102 11.55 11.91 3.47
C ALA A 102 10.58 11.57 2.35
N ILE A 103 9.36 12.11 2.38
CA ILE A 103 8.32 11.74 1.40
C ILE A 103 8.66 12.16 -0.03
N PRO A 104 9.08 13.40 -0.32
CA PRO A 104 9.35 13.80 -1.71
C PRO A 104 10.49 12.95 -2.26
N LYS A 105 10.16 12.00 -3.12
CA LYS A 105 11.15 11.12 -3.73
C LYS A 105 10.63 10.56 -5.05
N THR A 106 11.56 10.21 -5.93
CA THR A 106 11.23 9.48 -7.14
C THR A 106 11.24 8.00 -6.82
N VAL A 107 10.15 7.31 -7.15
CA VAL A 107 10.05 5.86 -6.98
C VAL A 107 10.17 5.17 -8.34
N THR A 108 10.82 4.00 -8.32
CA THR A 108 11.04 3.20 -9.52
C THR A 108 9.91 2.18 -9.64
N LEU A 109 9.28 2.17 -10.80
CA LEU A 109 8.24 1.20 -11.15
C LEU A 109 8.86 0.02 -11.91
N PRO A 110 8.10 -1.05 -12.16
CA PRO A 110 8.61 -2.18 -12.95
C PRO A 110 9.14 -1.75 -14.32
N THR A 111 10.01 -2.57 -14.90
CA THR A 111 10.64 -2.31 -16.19
C THR A 111 9.62 -1.96 -17.27
N GLY A 112 9.88 -0.90 -17.99
CA GLY A 112 9.00 -0.41 -19.06
C GLY A 112 8.04 0.69 -18.64
N TYR A 113 7.82 0.86 -17.34
CA TYR A 113 6.99 1.96 -16.83
C TYR A 113 7.85 3.19 -16.56
N PRO A 114 7.30 4.40 -16.77
CA PRO A 114 8.00 5.61 -16.35
C PRO A 114 8.10 5.67 -14.83
N ALA A 115 9.11 6.37 -14.33
CA ALA A 115 9.22 6.61 -12.90
C ALA A 115 8.14 7.62 -12.45
N ALA A 116 7.87 7.65 -11.15
CA ALA A 116 6.93 8.59 -10.58
C ALA A 116 7.59 9.34 -9.43
N ARG A 117 7.27 10.62 -9.31
CA ARG A 117 7.72 11.43 -8.16
C ARG A 117 6.58 11.58 -7.19
N VAL A 118 6.77 11.04 -6.00
CA VAL A 118 5.84 11.20 -4.89
C VAL A 118 6.15 12.50 -4.19
N LEU A 119 5.13 13.32 -3.99
CA LEU A 119 5.28 14.66 -3.41
C LEU A 119 4.79 14.71 -1.96
N SER A 120 3.69 14.02 -1.66
CA SER A 120 3.15 13.93 -0.32
C SER A 120 2.32 12.67 -0.16
N ALA A 121 2.06 12.30 1.08
CA ALA A 121 1.17 11.19 1.41
C ALA A 121 0.42 11.52 2.69
N TYR A 122 -0.86 11.15 2.74
CA TYR A 122 -1.67 11.37 3.92
C TYR A 122 -2.83 10.38 3.95
N THR A 123 -3.44 10.22 5.12
CA THR A 123 -4.61 9.38 5.28
C THR A 123 -5.85 10.24 5.48
N THR A 124 -6.99 9.78 4.99
CA THR A 124 -8.26 10.51 5.08
C THR A 124 -9.06 10.16 6.34
N GLY A 125 -8.60 9.18 7.11
CA GLY A 125 -9.24 8.78 8.34
C GLY A 125 -8.35 7.84 9.14
N GLU A 126 -8.72 7.62 10.39
CA GLU A 126 -8.00 6.71 11.26
C GLU A 126 -8.15 5.26 10.78
N HIS A 127 -7.12 4.46 10.98
CA HIS A 127 -7.21 3.03 10.74
C HIS A 127 -8.12 2.37 11.78
N ARG A 128 -8.79 1.30 11.38
CA ARG A 128 -9.73 0.61 12.25
C ARG A 128 -9.61 -0.90 12.11
N ARG A 129 -9.92 -1.58 13.21
CA ARG A 129 -9.97 -3.05 13.23
C ARG A 129 -11.17 -3.54 12.44
N ILE A 130 -10.96 -4.58 11.64
CA ILE A 130 -12.03 -5.30 10.96
C ILE A 130 -12.26 -6.58 11.74
N THR A 131 -13.45 -6.72 12.34
CA THR A 131 -13.75 -7.80 13.27
C THR A 131 -14.75 -8.81 12.73
N ASP A 132 -15.35 -8.54 11.58
CA ASP A 132 -16.36 -9.41 10.97
C ASP A 132 -15.77 -10.46 10.02
N ASP A 133 -14.46 -10.52 9.95
CA ASP A 133 -13.74 -11.54 9.17
C ASP A 133 -13.74 -12.86 9.94
N ALA A 134 -14.20 -13.93 9.29
CA ALA A 134 -14.25 -15.25 9.90
C ALA A 134 -12.89 -15.94 9.98
N SER A 135 -11.85 -15.35 9.38
CA SER A 135 -10.51 -15.90 9.40
C SER A 135 -9.83 -15.66 10.77
N SER A 136 -8.74 -16.39 11.00
CA SER A 136 -7.89 -16.17 12.19
C SER A 136 -6.88 -15.03 11.97
N TYR A 137 -7.01 -14.27 10.88
CA TYR A 137 -6.11 -13.17 10.57
C TYR A 137 -6.56 -11.90 11.29
N ALA A 138 -5.59 -11.13 11.78
CA ALA A 138 -5.84 -9.77 12.20
C ALA A 138 -5.82 -8.86 10.98
N ARG A 139 -6.78 -7.95 10.90
CA ARG A 139 -6.88 -7.01 9.79
C ARG A 139 -7.21 -5.64 10.32
N TYR A 140 -6.37 -4.67 9.97
CA TYR A 140 -6.65 -3.25 10.17
C TYR A 140 -6.77 -2.57 8.82
N SER A 141 -7.82 -1.76 8.67
CA SER A 141 -8.09 -1.05 7.42
C SER A 141 -7.79 0.43 7.58
N ILE A 142 -7.01 0.97 6.66
CA ILE A 142 -6.86 2.41 6.48
C ILE A 142 -7.84 2.79 5.37
N PRO A 143 -8.92 3.55 5.67
CA PRO A 143 -9.99 3.76 4.70
C PRO A 143 -9.56 4.56 3.48
N GLY A 144 -8.56 5.41 3.62
CA GLY A 144 -8.06 6.16 2.47
C GLY A 144 -6.63 6.59 2.69
N LEU A 145 -5.73 6.05 1.89
CA LEU A 145 -4.36 6.54 1.77
C LEU A 145 -4.27 7.30 0.45
N VAL A 146 -3.85 8.56 0.52
CA VAL A 146 -3.65 9.39 -0.66
C VAL A 146 -2.15 9.58 -0.84
N VAL A 147 -1.63 9.11 -1.97
CA VAL A 147 -0.25 9.35 -2.38
C VAL A 147 -0.28 10.33 -3.55
N VAL A 148 0.16 11.55 -3.29
CA VAL A 148 0.17 12.61 -4.30
C VAL A 148 1.43 12.46 -5.14
N TRP A 149 1.26 12.32 -6.45
CA TRP A 149 2.39 12.03 -7.32
C TRP A 149 2.20 12.57 -8.72
N THR A 150 3.29 12.64 -9.46
CA THR A 150 3.30 12.96 -10.88
C THR A 150 4.27 12.02 -11.60
N GLU A 151 4.00 11.76 -12.88
CA GLU A 151 4.90 10.98 -13.71
C GLU A 151 6.15 11.79 -14.03
N VAL A 152 7.32 11.15 -13.96
CA VAL A 152 8.58 11.80 -14.30
C VAL A 152 8.77 11.72 -15.81
N THR A 153 8.89 12.86 -16.45
CA THR A 153 9.17 12.94 -17.89
C THR A 153 10.67 12.70 -18.11
N PRO A 154 11.05 11.78 -19.02
CA PRO A 154 12.46 11.55 -19.32
C PRO A 154 13.14 12.75 -19.94
#